data_d88d31a0c4d0bc28c2722097c08c0036
#
_entry.id   d88d31a0c4d0bc28c2722097c08c0036
#
_cell.length_a   1.000
_cell.length_b   1.000
_cell.length_c   1.000
_cell.angle_alpha   90.00
_cell.angle_beta   90.00
_cell.angle_gamma   90.00
#
_symmetry.space_group_name_H-M   'P 1'
#
loop_
_entity.id
_entity.type
_entity.pdbx_description
1 polymer ?
#
loop_
_entity_poly.entity_id
_entity_poly.type
_entity_poly.pdbx_seq_one_letter_code
_entity_poly.pdbx_strand_id
1 'polypeptide(L)'
;MTDFLVAALQITSTSNVEANFTEAEEQIELAARRGAELIGLPENFAFLGGDDEKLRLASELSEKCANFLKTMSQRYQVFLLGGGYPVPAGDDSHTFNRSALFGKDGQILAKYDKIHLFDVDLPDGNLYKESSTILSGAKYPPVVDIPGLCKIGLSICYDVRFPELYRYLSSNGAELIMIPAAFTAFTGKDHWQILLQARAIENTAYVVAPAQTGIHYGRRQSHGHAMVIDPWGTVLSDAGKTQGAAIAPADKERVKKIREQMPSLKHRKSNLFSN
;
A
#
# COMPACT_ATOMS: atom_id res chain seq x y z
N MET A 1 17.25 14.56 15.87
CA MET A 1 17.15 13.50 14.86
C MET A 1 15.67 13.21 14.70
N THR A 2 15.18 13.27 13.49
CA THR A 2 13.74 13.18 13.18
C THR A 2 13.45 11.89 12.40
N ASP A 3 14.34 10.88 12.54
CA ASP A 3 14.20 9.59 11.90
C ASP A 3 13.18 8.75 12.66
N PHE A 4 12.27 8.14 11.94
CA PHE A 4 11.34 7.14 12.44
C PHE A 4 11.44 5.87 11.58
N LEU A 5 11.19 4.71 12.17
CA LEU A 5 11.24 3.45 11.44
C LEU A 5 9.90 3.16 10.78
N VAL A 6 9.96 2.77 9.50
CA VAL A 6 8.81 2.31 8.72
C VAL A 6 8.95 0.83 8.39
N ALA A 7 7.84 0.12 8.32
CA ALA A 7 7.81 -1.29 7.95
C ALA A 7 6.81 -1.54 6.82
N ALA A 8 7.27 -2.17 5.75
CA ALA A 8 6.46 -2.77 4.70
C ALA A 8 6.36 -4.27 4.97
N LEU A 9 5.19 -4.73 5.41
CA LEU A 9 4.97 -6.14 5.72
C LEU A 9 4.78 -6.99 4.46
N GLN A 10 5.21 -8.24 4.52
CA GLN A 10 5.07 -9.22 3.47
C GLN A 10 4.45 -10.50 4.03
N ILE A 11 3.25 -10.83 3.56
CA ILE A 11 2.47 -11.99 4.02
C ILE A 11 1.94 -12.80 2.83
N THR A 12 1.38 -13.99 3.12
CA THR A 12 0.72 -14.84 2.12
C THR A 12 -0.74 -15.06 2.51
N SER A 13 -1.61 -14.14 2.13
CA SER A 13 -3.02 -14.28 2.42
C SER A 13 -3.69 -15.35 1.55
N THR A 14 -4.68 -16.03 2.13
CA THR A 14 -5.51 -17.06 1.48
C THR A 14 -6.99 -16.74 1.69
N SER A 15 -7.89 -17.70 1.39
CA SER A 15 -9.31 -17.60 1.76
C SER A 15 -9.58 -17.82 3.26
N ASN A 16 -8.59 -18.25 4.05
CA ASN A 16 -8.73 -18.43 5.48
C ASN A 16 -8.47 -17.11 6.23
N VAL A 17 -9.54 -16.40 6.55
CA VAL A 17 -9.50 -15.07 7.18
C VAL A 17 -8.78 -15.07 8.54
N GLU A 18 -9.08 -16.06 9.39
CA GLU A 18 -8.50 -16.13 10.73
C GLU A 18 -6.97 -16.41 10.69
N ALA A 19 -6.55 -17.29 9.80
CA ALA A 19 -5.11 -17.54 9.58
C ALA A 19 -4.39 -16.29 9.06
N ASN A 20 -5.03 -15.54 8.15
CA ASN A 20 -4.47 -14.30 7.62
C ASN A 20 -4.32 -13.22 8.69
N PHE A 21 -5.31 -13.07 9.58
CA PHE A 21 -5.21 -12.14 10.71
C PHE A 21 -4.13 -12.55 11.71
N THR A 22 -4.00 -13.85 12.00
CA THR A 22 -2.94 -14.37 12.88
C THR A 22 -1.56 -14.03 12.32
N GLU A 23 -1.32 -14.32 11.04
CA GLU A 23 -0.05 -13.99 10.38
C GLU A 23 0.19 -12.46 10.36
N ALA A 24 -0.83 -11.67 10.04
CA ALA A 24 -0.73 -10.22 10.03
C ALA A 24 -0.36 -9.68 11.42
N GLU A 25 -0.98 -10.18 12.50
CA GLU A 25 -0.67 -9.79 13.88
C GLU A 25 0.77 -10.12 14.26
N GLU A 26 1.24 -11.34 13.96
CA GLU A 26 2.63 -11.76 14.22
C GLU A 26 3.65 -10.83 13.53
N GLN A 27 3.40 -10.47 12.28
CA GLN A 27 4.28 -9.56 11.53
C GLN A 27 4.22 -8.11 12.05
N ILE A 28 3.03 -7.63 12.46
CA ILE A 28 2.87 -6.31 13.10
C ILE A 28 3.65 -6.28 14.41
N GLU A 29 3.47 -7.29 15.26
CA GLU A 29 4.18 -7.39 16.55
C GLU A 29 5.69 -7.38 16.35
N LEU A 30 6.20 -8.19 15.40
CA LEU A 30 7.62 -8.25 15.11
C LEU A 30 8.17 -6.89 14.64
N ALA A 31 7.46 -6.20 13.75
CA ALA A 31 7.86 -4.88 13.27
C ALA A 31 7.83 -3.83 14.40
N ALA A 32 6.78 -3.83 15.24
CA ALA A 32 6.64 -2.92 16.37
C ALA A 32 7.75 -3.15 17.41
N ARG A 33 8.07 -4.39 17.74
CA ARG A 33 9.20 -4.74 18.63
C ARG A 33 10.56 -4.30 18.10
N ARG A 34 10.71 -4.17 16.78
CA ARG A 34 11.90 -3.61 16.13
C ARG A 34 11.89 -2.09 16.06
N GLY A 35 10.88 -1.45 16.63
CA GLY A 35 10.76 0.01 16.75
C GLY A 35 10.06 0.68 15.56
N ALA A 36 9.39 -0.07 14.66
CA ALA A 36 8.62 0.55 13.58
C ALA A 36 7.45 1.36 14.14
N GLU A 37 7.35 2.62 13.72
CA GLU A 37 6.28 3.54 14.14
C GLU A 37 5.15 3.63 13.10
N LEU A 38 5.46 3.41 11.82
CA LEU A 38 4.51 3.32 10.73
C LEU A 38 4.64 1.95 10.06
N ILE A 39 3.58 1.17 10.10
CA ILE A 39 3.54 -0.19 9.56
C ILE A 39 2.46 -0.28 8.48
N GLY A 40 2.77 -0.91 7.36
CA GLY A 40 1.82 -1.17 6.29
C GLY A 40 1.60 -2.67 6.07
N LEU A 41 0.33 -3.08 5.98
CA LEU A 41 -0.11 -4.38 5.49
C LEU A 41 -0.31 -4.34 3.98
N PRO A 42 -0.13 -5.44 3.24
CA PRO A 42 -0.35 -5.49 1.80
C PRO A 42 -1.84 -5.44 1.40
N GLU A 43 -2.10 -5.21 0.13
CA GLU A 43 -3.43 -5.33 -0.48
C GLU A 43 -3.98 -6.75 -0.25
N ASN A 44 -5.29 -6.87 0.03
CA ASN A 44 -5.98 -8.13 0.34
C ASN A 44 -5.43 -8.89 1.57
N PHE A 45 -4.88 -8.17 2.55
CA PHE A 45 -4.24 -8.77 3.72
C PHE A 45 -5.15 -9.72 4.51
N ALA A 46 -6.46 -9.47 4.54
CA ALA A 46 -7.43 -10.27 5.29
C ALA A 46 -8.01 -11.44 4.49
N PHE A 47 -8.07 -11.30 3.15
CA PHE A 47 -8.67 -12.31 2.28
C PHE A 47 -8.13 -12.21 0.85
N LEU A 48 -7.58 -13.30 0.36
CA LEU A 48 -7.17 -13.46 -1.03
C LEU A 48 -7.61 -14.82 -1.55
N GLY A 49 -8.88 -14.92 -1.90
CA GLY A 49 -9.59 -16.09 -2.46
C GLY A 49 -10.33 -15.72 -3.74
N GLY A 50 -11.40 -16.46 -4.05
CA GLY A 50 -12.27 -16.20 -5.20
C GLY A 50 -13.05 -14.90 -5.08
N ASP A 51 -13.32 -14.24 -6.21
CA ASP A 51 -14.01 -12.93 -6.22
C ASP A 51 -15.46 -13.03 -5.75
N ASP A 52 -16.20 -14.07 -6.13
CA ASP A 52 -17.58 -14.32 -5.67
C ASP A 52 -17.65 -14.52 -4.15
N GLU A 53 -16.66 -15.23 -3.60
CA GLU A 53 -16.58 -15.44 -2.15
C GLU A 53 -16.22 -14.14 -1.42
N LYS A 54 -15.28 -13.35 -1.96
CA LYS A 54 -14.93 -12.03 -1.44
C LYS A 54 -16.14 -11.11 -1.40
N LEU A 55 -16.92 -11.08 -2.48
CA LEU A 55 -18.13 -10.27 -2.58
C LEU A 55 -19.17 -10.68 -1.52
N ARG A 56 -19.46 -11.98 -1.38
CA ARG A 56 -20.39 -12.53 -0.38
C ARG A 56 -19.97 -12.20 1.06
N LEU A 57 -18.68 -12.19 1.34
CA LEU A 57 -18.11 -11.90 2.68
C LEU A 57 -17.83 -10.42 2.92
N ALA A 58 -18.05 -9.54 1.95
CA ALA A 58 -17.56 -8.15 1.96
C ALA A 58 -17.98 -7.36 3.20
N SER A 59 -19.24 -7.48 3.65
CA SER A 59 -19.74 -6.76 4.83
C SER A 59 -19.01 -7.23 6.10
N GLU A 60 -18.91 -8.53 6.29
CA GLU A 60 -18.22 -9.14 7.43
C GLU A 60 -16.72 -8.80 7.42
N LEU A 61 -16.06 -8.94 6.25
CA LEU A 61 -14.65 -8.59 6.09
C LEU A 61 -14.38 -7.13 6.36
N SER A 62 -15.24 -6.22 5.89
CA SER A 62 -15.11 -4.78 6.14
C SER A 62 -15.07 -4.46 7.63
N GLU A 63 -16.01 -5.04 8.40
CA GLU A 63 -16.09 -4.85 9.85
C GLU A 63 -14.90 -5.49 10.58
N LYS A 64 -14.59 -6.76 10.27
CA LYS A 64 -13.45 -7.48 10.86
C LYS A 64 -12.14 -6.75 10.60
N CYS A 65 -11.90 -6.27 9.37
CA CYS A 65 -10.67 -5.53 9.03
C CYS A 65 -10.57 -4.22 9.81
N ALA A 66 -11.65 -3.44 9.88
CA ALA A 66 -11.64 -2.18 10.62
C ALA A 66 -11.37 -2.40 12.12
N ASN A 67 -11.99 -3.41 12.72
CA ASN A 67 -11.80 -3.77 14.13
C ASN A 67 -10.38 -4.30 14.39
N PHE A 68 -9.86 -5.16 13.51
CA PHE A 68 -8.49 -5.67 13.59
C PHE A 68 -7.48 -4.52 13.54
N LEU A 69 -7.55 -3.65 12.53
CA LEU A 69 -6.63 -2.54 12.35
C LEU A 69 -6.66 -1.56 13.55
N LYS A 70 -7.86 -1.24 14.04
CA LYS A 70 -8.05 -0.45 15.25
C LYS A 70 -7.37 -1.09 16.46
N THR A 71 -7.63 -2.38 16.69
CA THR A 71 -7.09 -3.10 17.84
C THR A 71 -5.57 -3.21 17.78
N MET A 72 -5.01 -3.52 16.61
CA MET A 72 -3.56 -3.67 16.44
C MET A 72 -2.84 -2.33 16.58
N SER A 73 -3.36 -1.25 15.98
CA SER A 73 -2.76 0.09 16.12
C SER A 73 -2.70 0.55 17.59
N GLN A 74 -3.76 0.30 18.36
CA GLN A 74 -3.81 0.61 19.80
C GLN A 74 -2.89 -0.28 20.63
N ARG A 75 -2.92 -1.61 20.39
CA ARG A 75 -2.13 -2.58 21.16
C ARG A 75 -0.63 -2.32 21.02
N TYR A 76 -0.16 -2.10 19.80
CA TYR A 76 1.26 -1.91 19.52
C TYR A 76 1.70 -0.46 19.46
N GLN A 77 0.78 0.50 19.67
CA GLN A 77 1.04 1.95 19.69
C GLN A 77 1.73 2.43 18.39
N VAL A 78 1.27 1.96 17.23
CA VAL A 78 1.81 2.26 15.90
C VAL A 78 0.77 2.92 15.01
N PHE A 79 1.22 3.68 14.01
CA PHE A 79 0.41 4.03 12.86
C PHE A 79 0.33 2.82 11.94
N LEU A 80 -0.89 2.39 11.60
CA LEU A 80 -1.10 1.13 10.88
C LEU A 80 -1.94 1.36 9.63
N LEU A 81 -1.36 1.02 8.47
CA LEU A 81 -2.09 1.00 7.20
C LEU A 81 -2.63 -0.40 6.92
N GLY A 82 -3.95 -0.53 6.81
CA GLY A 82 -4.58 -1.66 6.14
C GLY A 82 -4.50 -1.45 4.63
N GLY A 83 -3.73 -2.28 3.95
CA GLY A 83 -3.29 -2.01 2.59
C GLY A 83 -4.35 -2.14 1.49
N GLY A 84 -5.44 -2.82 1.75
CA GLY A 84 -6.57 -2.99 0.84
C GLY A 84 -7.45 -4.13 1.33
N TYR A 85 -8.73 -3.84 1.52
CA TYR A 85 -9.75 -4.82 1.94
C TYR A 85 -11.12 -4.46 1.34
N PRO A 86 -12.03 -5.43 1.16
CA PRO A 86 -13.33 -5.17 0.56
C PRO A 86 -14.23 -4.37 1.48
N VAL A 87 -14.91 -3.36 0.94
CA VAL A 87 -15.94 -2.58 1.60
C VAL A 87 -17.16 -2.57 0.69
N PRO A 88 -18.40 -2.89 1.17
CA PRO A 88 -19.61 -2.85 0.35
C PRO A 88 -19.77 -1.52 -0.40
N ALA A 89 -20.13 -1.58 -1.67
CA ALA A 89 -20.32 -0.39 -2.50
C ALA A 89 -21.78 0.15 -2.44
N GLY A 90 -22.66 -0.54 -1.71
CA GLY A 90 -24.06 -0.16 -1.59
C GLY A 90 -24.98 -0.93 -2.55
N ASP A 91 -24.44 -1.83 -3.35
CA ASP A 91 -25.16 -2.84 -4.14
C ASP A 91 -24.63 -4.24 -3.81
N ASP A 92 -25.34 -5.28 -4.26
CA ASP A 92 -25.00 -6.69 -3.98
C ASP A 92 -23.93 -7.24 -4.95
N SER A 93 -23.49 -6.44 -5.92
CA SER A 93 -22.63 -6.89 -7.03
C SER A 93 -21.22 -6.34 -6.95
N HIS A 94 -20.97 -5.33 -6.10
CA HIS A 94 -19.69 -4.66 -6.06
C HIS A 94 -19.21 -4.30 -4.66
N THR A 95 -17.89 -4.20 -4.55
CA THR A 95 -17.19 -3.64 -3.38
C THR A 95 -16.26 -2.52 -3.82
N PHE A 96 -15.78 -1.72 -2.86
CA PHE A 96 -14.55 -0.94 -3.02
C PHE A 96 -13.37 -1.73 -2.47
N ASN A 97 -12.20 -1.56 -3.07
CA ASN A 97 -10.92 -2.00 -2.50
C ASN A 97 -10.35 -0.83 -1.69
N ARG A 98 -10.56 -0.86 -0.37
CA ARG A 98 -10.24 0.26 0.53
C ARG A 98 -8.94 0.06 1.29
N SER A 99 -8.07 1.06 1.25
CA SER A 99 -6.97 1.24 2.21
C SER A 99 -7.38 2.24 3.29
N ALA A 100 -6.97 1.97 4.54
CA ALA A 100 -7.25 2.88 5.66
C ALA A 100 -6.03 2.98 6.58
N LEU A 101 -5.67 4.21 6.94
CA LEU A 101 -4.60 4.51 7.89
C LEU A 101 -5.18 4.80 9.26
N PHE A 102 -4.74 4.06 10.26
CA PHE A 102 -5.14 4.19 11.65
C PHE A 102 -4.05 4.86 12.49
N GLY A 103 -4.45 5.73 13.38
CA GLY A 103 -3.60 6.33 14.40
C GLY A 103 -3.32 5.39 15.56
N LYS A 104 -2.35 5.73 16.41
CA LYS A 104 -1.99 5.00 17.64
C LYS A 104 -3.16 4.89 18.64
N ASP A 105 -4.13 5.78 18.54
CA ASP A 105 -5.39 5.79 19.31
C ASP A 105 -6.51 4.95 18.69
N GLY A 106 -6.24 4.30 17.55
CA GLY A 106 -7.21 3.49 16.82
C GLY A 106 -8.22 4.29 16.00
N GLN A 107 -8.05 5.62 15.88
CA GLN A 107 -8.90 6.42 15.00
C GLN A 107 -8.42 6.33 13.54
N ILE A 108 -9.36 6.42 12.62
CA ILE A 108 -9.04 6.46 11.19
C ILE A 108 -8.58 7.86 10.82
N LEU A 109 -7.34 7.98 10.36
CA LEU A 109 -6.74 9.23 9.91
C LEU A 109 -7.03 9.51 8.43
N ALA A 110 -7.07 8.48 7.60
CA ALA A 110 -7.38 8.58 6.18
C ALA A 110 -7.96 7.28 5.62
N LYS A 111 -8.76 7.40 4.55
CA LYS A 111 -9.30 6.29 3.75
C LYS A 111 -9.08 6.59 2.27
N TYR A 112 -8.77 5.55 1.52
CA TYR A 112 -8.62 5.62 0.06
C TYR A 112 -9.24 4.40 -0.58
N ASP A 113 -10.14 4.60 -1.54
CA ASP A 113 -10.72 3.56 -2.38
C ASP A 113 -9.95 3.55 -3.71
N LYS A 114 -9.41 2.40 -4.09
CA LYS A 114 -8.58 2.21 -5.29
C LYS A 114 -9.24 2.78 -6.53
N ILE A 115 -8.53 3.65 -7.27
CA ILE A 115 -9.04 4.30 -8.47
C ILE A 115 -8.82 3.42 -9.70
N HIS A 116 -7.60 2.88 -9.88
CA HIS A 116 -7.25 2.13 -11.07
C HIS A 116 -7.43 0.63 -10.82
N LEU A 117 -8.36 0.03 -11.54
CA LEU A 117 -8.71 -1.39 -11.43
C LEU A 117 -7.86 -2.23 -12.37
N PHE A 118 -7.48 -3.43 -11.93
CA PHE A 118 -6.57 -4.33 -12.64
C PHE A 118 -7.35 -5.20 -13.63
N ASP A 119 -7.71 -4.60 -14.77
CA ASP A 119 -8.35 -5.28 -15.90
C ASP A 119 -7.31 -5.52 -16.99
N VAL A 120 -6.74 -6.72 -17.03
CA VAL A 120 -5.64 -7.05 -17.94
C VAL A 120 -5.73 -8.48 -18.43
N ASP A 121 -5.28 -8.70 -19.67
CA ASP A 121 -5.02 -10.01 -20.26
C ASP A 121 -3.51 -10.17 -20.36
N LEU A 122 -2.95 -11.09 -19.56
CA LEU A 122 -1.51 -11.25 -19.48
C LEU A 122 -1.02 -12.36 -20.43
N PRO A 123 0.21 -12.23 -20.97
CA PRO A 123 0.81 -13.21 -21.85
C PRO A 123 0.98 -14.62 -21.26
N ASP A 124 0.92 -14.76 -19.93
CA ASP A 124 0.95 -16.04 -19.22
C ASP A 124 -0.40 -16.78 -19.22
N GLY A 125 -1.41 -16.23 -19.90
CA GLY A 125 -2.76 -16.76 -20.02
C GLY A 125 -3.69 -16.48 -18.84
N ASN A 126 -3.26 -15.63 -17.89
CA ASN A 126 -4.13 -15.18 -16.81
C ASN A 126 -4.91 -13.92 -17.22
N LEU A 127 -6.24 -14.02 -17.17
CA LEU A 127 -7.15 -12.90 -17.33
C LEU A 127 -7.56 -12.37 -15.95
N TYR A 128 -7.37 -11.08 -15.73
CA TYR A 128 -7.82 -10.38 -14.53
C TYR A 128 -8.87 -9.35 -14.95
N LYS A 129 -10.01 -9.32 -14.26
CA LYS A 129 -11.09 -8.35 -14.49
C LYS A 129 -11.60 -7.86 -13.14
N GLU A 130 -10.79 -7.03 -12.47
CA GLU A 130 -11.09 -6.50 -11.14
C GLU A 130 -12.41 -5.71 -11.13
N SER A 131 -12.71 -4.99 -12.24
CA SER A 131 -13.95 -4.23 -12.41
C SER A 131 -15.23 -5.07 -12.44
N SER A 132 -15.12 -6.40 -12.52
CA SER A 132 -16.32 -7.27 -12.47
C SER A 132 -16.98 -7.29 -11.08
N THR A 133 -16.25 -7.02 -10.02
CA THR A 133 -16.73 -7.07 -8.63
C THR A 133 -16.28 -5.88 -7.77
N ILE A 134 -15.44 -4.99 -8.32
CA ILE A 134 -14.91 -3.83 -7.60
C ILE A 134 -15.23 -2.55 -8.39
N LEU A 135 -15.77 -1.55 -7.69
CA LEU A 135 -15.95 -0.21 -8.26
C LEU A 135 -14.70 0.65 -8.05
N SER A 136 -14.41 1.48 -9.05
CA SER A 136 -13.38 2.52 -8.96
C SER A 136 -13.75 3.56 -7.89
N GLY A 137 -12.76 3.95 -7.08
CA GLY A 137 -12.91 5.06 -6.15
C GLY A 137 -13.17 6.39 -6.89
N ALA A 138 -14.07 7.20 -6.34
CA ALA A 138 -14.48 8.47 -6.97
C ALA A 138 -13.75 9.70 -6.39
N LYS A 139 -12.88 9.52 -5.40
CA LYS A 139 -12.19 10.61 -4.70
C LYS A 139 -10.69 10.57 -4.95
N TYR A 140 -10.08 11.73 -5.02
CA TYR A 140 -8.63 11.85 -5.06
C TYR A 140 -7.97 11.14 -3.86
N PRO A 141 -6.76 10.56 -4.06
CA PRO A 141 -6.04 9.91 -2.99
C PRO A 141 -5.64 10.93 -1.91
N PRO A 142 -5.83 10.60 -0.61
CA PRO A 142 -5.54 11.54 0.46
C PRO A 142 -4.04 11.70 0.69
N VAL A 143 -3.67 12.91 1.16
CA VAL A 143 -2.40 13.18 1.83
C VAL A 143 -2.73 13.60 3.26
N VAL A 144 -2.24 12.86 4.24
CA VAL A 144 -2.46 13.11 5.66
C VAL A 144 -1.17 13.54 6.34
N ASP A 145 -1.23 14.62 7.10
CA ASP A 145 -0.11 15.09 7.92
C ASP A 145 -0.14 14.37 9.27
N ILE A 146 0.91 13.64 9.59
CA ILE A 146 1.05 12.97 10.88
C ILE A 146 2.06 13.73 11.72
N PRO A 147 1.60 14.44 12.77
CA PRO A 147 2.49 15.17 13.66
C PRO A 147 3.59 14.27 14.22
N GLY A 148 4.84 14.72 14.11
CA GLY A 148 6.02 13.98 14.56
C GLY A 148 6.62 13.03 13.52
N LEU A 149 5.87 12.63 12.47
CA LEU A 149 6.37 11.84 11.36
C LEU A 149 6.55 12.70 10.10
N CYS A 150 5.60 12.62 9.18
CA CYS A 150 5.64 13.28 7.88
C CYS A 150 4.25 13.31 7.23
N LYS A 151 4.15 13.91 6.03
CA LYS A 151 2.96 13.85 5.18
C LYS A 151 2.93 12.57 4.36
N ILE A 152 1.89 11.77 4.56
CA ILE A 152 1.74 10.43 3.97
C ILE A 152 0.66 10.45 2.89
N GLY A 153 1.02 10.03 1.68
CA GLY A 153 0.11 9.79 0.56
C GLY A 153 -0.30 8.31 0.48
N LEU A 154 -1.56 8.03 0.12
CA LEU A 154 -2.08 6.68 -0.03
C LEU A 154 -2.32 6.32 -1.50
N SER A 155 -2.01 5.08 -1.87
CA SER A 155 -2.34 4.45 -3.14
C SER A 155 -2.51 2.94 -2.95
N ILE A 156 -2.94 2.19 -3.97
CA ILE A 156 -3.07 0.73 -3.91
C ILE A 156 -2.60 0.10 -5.22
N CYS A 157 -1.59 -0.77 -5.15
CA CYS A 157 -1.20 -1.76 -6.15
C CYS A 157 -1.10 -1.22 -7.59
N TYR A 158 -2.13 -1.47 -8.43
CA TYR A 158 -2.16 -1.10 -9.84
C TYR A 158 -2.01 0.41 -10.08
N ASP A 159 -2.38 1.24 -9.09
CA ASP A 159 -2.13 2.68 -9.11
C ASP A 159 -0.67 3.01 -9.41
N VAL A 160 0.28 2.14 -9.04
CA VAL A 160 1.72 2.34 -9.29
C VAL A 160 2.06 2.58 -10.76
N ARG A 161 1.20 2.16 -11.69
CA ARG A 161 1.41 2.35 -13.13
C ARG A 161 1.03 3.74 -13.64
N PHE A 162 0.32 4.52 -12.85
CA PHE A 162 -0.25 5.82 -13.22
C PHE A 162 0.49 6.98 -12.56
N PRO A 163 1.51 7.56 -13.21
CA PRO A 163 2.34 8.61 -12.63
C PRO A 163 1.56 9.85 -12.21
N GLU A 164 0.40 10.11 -12.83
CA GLU A 164 -0.47 11.25 -12.54
C GLU A 164 -0.95 11.24 -11.08
N LEU A 165 -1.33 10.07 -10.55
CA LEU A 165 -1.75 9.89 -9.17
C LEU A 165 -0.63 10.30 -8.21
N TYR A 166 0.60 9.87 -8.47
CA TYR A 166 1.77 10.17 -7.64
C TYR A 166 2.18 11.64 -7.75
N ARG A 167 2.01 12.23 -8.93
CA ARG A 167 2.18 13.67 -9.11
C ARG A 167 1.16 14.46 -8.30
N TYR A 168 -0.08 14.01 -8.26
CA TYR A 168 -1.09 14.61 -7.41
C TYR A 168 -0.68 14.53 -5.93
N LEU A 169 -0.29 13.36 -5.43
CA LEU A 169 0.18 13.18 -4.04
C LEU A 169 1.34 14.11 -3.70
N SER A 170 2.38 14.14 -4.54
CA SER A 170 3.56 14.99 -4.31
C SER A 170 3.25 16.48 -4.40
N SER A 171 2.33 16.89 -5.29
CA SER A 171 1.87 18.29 -5.40
C SER A 171 1.07 18.72 -4.16
N ASN A 172 0.43 17.79 -3.46
CA ASN A 172 -0.26 18.01 -2.19
C ASN A 172 0.67 17.82 -0.97
N GLY A 173 1.97 17.68 -1.22
CA GLY A 173 3.00 17.70 -0.18
C GLY A 173 3.38 16.35 0.40
N ALA A 174 2.96 15.21 -0.17
CA ALA A 174 3.38 13.90 0.31
C ALA A 174 4.91 13.79 0.34
N GLU A 175 5.43 13.33 1.47
CA GLU A 175 6.86 13.10 1.75
C GLU A 175 7.17 11.60 1.79
N LEU A 176 6.14 10.80 2.07
CA LEU A 176 6.15 9.34 2.04
C LEU A 176 4.88 8.85 1.35
N ILE A 177 4.99 7.84 0.50
CA ILE A 177 3.86 7.25 -0.24
C ILE A 177 3.77 5.77 0.09
N MET A 178 2.59 5.35 0.57
CA MET A 178 2.27 3.94 0.83
C MET A 178 1.70 3.30 -0.44
N ILE A 179 2.28 2.15 -0.84
CA ILE A 179 1.89 1.41 -2.05
C ILE A 179 1.69 -0.08 -1.71
N PRO A 180 0.67 -0.42 -0.90
CA PRO A 180 0.36 -1.82 -0.63
C PRO A 180 -0.09 -2.55 -1.89
N ALA A 181 0.34 -3.80 -2.09
CA ALA A 181 0.06 -4.53 -3.32
C ALA A 181 -0.08 -6.04 -3.14
N ALA A 182 -0.88 -6.64 -4.06
CA ALA A 182 -0.87 -8.05 -4.41
C ALA A 182 -0.38 -8.20 -5.86
N PHE A 183 0.83 -7.75 -6.14
CA PHE A 183 1.40 -7.66 -7.48
C PHE A 183 1.69 -9.04 -8.05
N THR A 184 1.21 -9.34 -9.27
CA THR A 184 1.36 -10.66 -9.88
C THR A 184 2.83 -11.05 -10.03
N ALA A 185 3.16 -12.33 -9.83
CA ALA A 185 4.54 -12.82 -9.98
C ALA A 185 5.06 -12.63 -11.41
N PHE A 186 4.18 -12.76 -12.43
CA PHE A 186 4.55 -12.62 -13.83
C PHE A 186 5.06 -11.22 -14.16
N THR A 187 4.32 -10.16 -13.79
CA THR A 187 4.73 -8.78 -14.07
C THR A 187 5.68 -8.22 -13.01
N GLY A 188 5.64 -8.74 -11.80
CA GLY A 188 6.40 -8.21 -10.68
C GLY A 188 7.91 -8.31 -10.87
N LYS A 189 8.39 -9.45 -11.41
CA LYS A 189 9.82 -9.69 -11.67
C LYS A 189 10.47 -8.65 -12.58
N ASP A 190 9.69 -8.03 -13.47
CA ASP A 190 10.20 -7.07 -14.47
C ASP A 190 9.83 -5.63 -14.13
N HIS A 191 8.69 -5.41 -13.43
CA HIS A 191 8.12 -4.06 -13.28
C HIS A 191 8.14 -3.53 -11.84
N TRP A 192 7.99 -4.38 -10.81
CA TRP A 192 7.69 -3.93 -9.46
C TRP A 192 8.71 -2.96 -8.91
N GLN A 193 9.95 -3.37 -8.78
CA GLN A 193 11.03 -2.54 -8.24
C GLN A 193 11.25 -1.27 -9.09
N ILE A 194 11.26 -1.40 -10.42
CA ILE A 194 11.51 -0.27 -11.32
C ILE A 194 10.43 0.79 -11.15
N LEU A 195 9.15 0.39 -11.09
CA LEU A 195 8.05 1.32 -10.89
C LEU A 195 8.13 2.01 -9.52
N LEU A 196 8.40 1.27 -8.44
CA LEU A 196 8.53 1.85 -7.11
C LEU A 196 9.67 2.87 -7.03
N GLN A 197 10.84 2.55 -7.60
CA GLN A 197 11.98 3.48 -7.67
C GLN A 197 11.64 4.72 -8.52
N ALA A 198 10.94 4.55 -9.64
CA ALA A 198 10.48 5.69 -10.44
C ALA A 198 9.55 6.59 -9.63
N ARG A 199 8.58 6.03 -8.88
CA ARG A 199 7.67 6.81 -8.01
C ARG A 199 8.43 7.55 -6.91
N ALA A 200 9.47 6.96 -6.32
CA ALA A 200 10.30 7.63 -5.33
C ALA A 200 11.08 8.81 -5.95
N ILE A 201 11.81 8.56 -7.03
CA ILE A 201 12.71 9.53 -7.68
C ILE A 201 11.91 10.74 -8.22
N GLU A 202 10.92 10.48 -9.06
CA GLU A 202 10.19 11.54 -9.76
C GLU A 202 9.36 12.42 -8.82
N ASN A 203 8.94 11.89 -7.65
CA ASN A 203 8.15 12.62 -6.65
C ASN A 203 8.98 13.08 -5.46
N THR A 204 10.27 12.75 -5.43
CA THR A 204 11.17 13.04 -4.31
C THR A 204 10.52 12.75 -2.95
N ALA A 205 10.07 11.50 -2.80
CA ALA A 205 9.35 11.01 -1.63
C ALA A 205 9.83 9.58 -1.28
N TYR A 206 9.74 9.21 -0.01
CA TYR A 206 9.88 7.81 0.36
C TYR A 206 8.75 6.98 -0.26
N VAL A 207 9.05 5.72 -0.61
CA VAL A 207 8.08 4.72 -0.98
C VAL A 207 8.15 3.57 0.01
N VAL A 208 7.01 3.23 0.61
CA VAL A 208 6.83 2.07 1.49
C VAL A 208 5.79 1.16 0.83
N ALA A 209 6.23 0.00 0.38
CA ALA A 209 5.46 -0.88 -0.48
C ALA A 209 5.27 -2.28 0.14
N PRO A 210 4.28 -2.45 1.04
CA PRO A 210 3.90 -3.77 1.56
C PRO A 210 3.43 -4.67 0.43
N ALA A 211 3.77 -5.97 0.47
CA ALA A 211 3.50 -6.86 -0.64
C ALA A 211 2.95 -8.23 -0.21
N GLN A 212 2.01 -8.76 -0.99
CA GLN A 212 1.68 -10.18 -0.94
C GLN A 212 2.80 -10.99 -1.59
N THR A 213 3.06 -12.21 -1.09
CA THR A 213 4.03 -13.15 -1.65
C THR A 213 3.48 -14.57 -1.75
N GLY A 214 4.09 -15.41 -2.58
CA GLY A 214 3.75 -16.82 -2.65
C GLY A 214 2.47 -17.14 -3.43
N ILE A 215 1.91 -18.31 -3.16
CA ILE A 215 0.71 -18.85 -3.82
C ILE A 215 -0.51 -18.66 -2.91
N HIS A 216 -1.60 -18.11 -3.44
CA HIS A 216 -2.81 -17.77 -2.67
C HIS A 216 -3.93 -18.79 -2.89
N TYR A 217 -4.47 -18.85 -4.12
CA TYR A 217 -5.50 -19.81 -4.52
C TYR A 217 -5.35 -20.14 -6.01
N GLY A 218 -5.68 -21.38 -6.38
CA GLY A 218 -5.53 -21.82 -7.76
C GLY A 218 -4.09 -21.63 -8.27
N ARG A 219 -3.96 -20.85 -9.35
CA ARG A 219 -2.66 -20.48 -9.94
C ARG A 219 -2.21 -19.05 -9.57
N ARG A 220 -2.99 -18.32 -8.76
CA ARG A 220 -2.67 -16.93 -8.40
C ARG A 220 -1.44 -16.89 -7.51
N GLN A 221 -0.42 -16.20 -7.98
CA GLN A 221 0.85 -16.03 -7.29
C GLN A 221 1.27 -14.57 -7.29
N SER A 222 1.72 -14.10 -6.12
CA SER A 222 2.26 -12.75 -5.95
C SER A 222 3.79 -12.76 -5.90
N HIS A 223 4.37 -11.61 -6.31
CA HIS A 223 5.80 -11.45 -6.53
C HIS A 223 6.62 -11.41 -5.24
N GLY A 224 6.05 -10.87 -4.16
CA GLY A 224 6.80 -10.52 -2.97
C GLY A 224 7.55 -9.20 -3.12
N HIS A 225 8.74 -9.14 -2.53
CA HIS A 225 9.61 -7.97 -2.55
C HIS A 225 8.92 -6.72 -1.98
N ALA A 226 8.34 -6.85 -0.76
CA ALA A 226 7.97 -5.67 0.00
C ALA A 226 9.21 -4.80 0.20
N MET A 227 9.10 -3.48 -0.06
CA MET A 227 10.26 -2.60 -0.13
C MET A 227 10.06 -1.29 0.62
N VAL A 228 11.18 -0.75 1.11
CA VAL A 228 11.31 0.65 1.50
C VAL A 228 12.36 1.30 0.61
N ILE A 229 11.99 2.41 -0.04
CA ILE A 229 12.83 3.12 -1.00
C ILE A 229 12.93 4.58 -0.59
N ASP A 230 14.12 5.16 -0.63
CA ASP A 230 14.35 6.55 -0.26
C ASP A 230 14.01 7.53 -1.42
N PRO A 231 13.92 8.85 -1.16
CA PRO A 231 13.59 9.83 -2.20
C PRO A 231 14.62 9.95 -3.34
N TRP A 232 15.78 9.33 -3.22
CA TRP A 232 16.80 9.24 -4.26
C TRP A 232 16.65 7.99 -5.14
N GLY A 233 15.72 7.08 -4.78
CA GLY A 233 15.48 5.82 -5.47
C GLY A 233 16.34 4.67 -4.95
N THR A 234 17.06 4.85 -3.83
CA THR A 234 17.82 3.77 -3.21
C THR A 234 16.88 2.82 -2.49
N VAL A 235 16.96 1.53 -2.80
CA VAL A 235 16.29 0.49 -2.01
C VAL A 235 16.99 0.36 -0.67
N LEU A 236 16.32 0.79 0.40
CA LEU A 236 16.86 0.73 1.77
C LEU A 236 16.66 -0.63 2.41
N SER A 237 15.55 -1.31 2.07
CA SER A 237 15.22 -2.64 2.57
C SER A 237 14.30 -3.36 1.58
N ASP A 238 14.50 -4.67 1.43
CA ASP A 238 13.71 -5.58 0.58
C ASP A 238 13.49 -6.89 1.33
N ALA A 239 12.24 -7.32 1.49
CA ALA A 239 11.87 -8.56 2.17
C ALA A 239 12.12 -9.83 1.34
N GLY A 240 12.50 -9.70 0.07
CA GLY A 240 12.71 -10.84 -0.83
C GLY A 240 11.43 -11.58 -1.18
N LYS A 241 11.47 -12.91 -1.20
CA LYS A 241 10.34 -13.76 -1.67
C LYS A 241 9.60 -14.51 -0.57
N THR A 242 10.03 -14.39 0.69
CA THR A 242 9.43 -15.09 1.83
C THR A 242 8.63 -14.12 2.69
N GLN A 243 7.75 -14.64 3.54
CA GLN A 243 7.06 -13.83 4.56
C GLN A 243 8.05 -13.08 5.45
N GLY A 244 7.70 -11.88 5.89
CA GLY A 244 8.56 -11.02 6.70
C GLY A 244 8.24 -9.55 6.57
N ALA A 245 9.26 -8.71 6.71
CA ALA A 245 9.11 -7.26 6.62
C ALA A 245 10.38 -6.58 6.07
N ALA A 246 10.20 -5.60 5.21
CA ALA A 246 11.23 -4.62 4.90
C ALA A 246 11.11 -3.46 5.88
N ILE A 247 12.14 -3.25 6.71
CA ILE A 247 12.18 -2.20 7.74
C ILE A 247 13.36 -1.29 7.45
N ALA A 248 13.13 0.02 7.46
CA ALA A 248 14.18 1.03 7.25
C ALA A 248 13.81 2.36 7.92
N PRO A 249 14.80 3.24 8.20
CA PRO A 249 14.53 4.59 8.66
C PRO A 249 13.98 5.47 7.53
N ALA A 250 13.03 6.34 7.88
CA ALA A 250 12.58 7.45 7.05
C ALA A 250 12.88 8.77 7.77
N ASP A 251 13.37 9.75 7.02
CA ASP A 251 13.77 11.06 7.53
C ASP A 251 13.18 12.16 6.64
N LYS A 252 12.30 13.00 7.22
CA LYS A 252 11.71 14.13 6.50
C LYS A 252 12.72 15.21 6.12
N GLU A 253 13.79 15.38 6.90
CA GLU A 253 14.85 16.35 6.56
C GLU A 253 15.62 15.91 5.31
N ARG A 254 15.76 14.59 5.08
CA ARG A 254 16.31 14.04 3.84
C ARG A 254 15.43 14.41 2.62
N VAL A 255 14.11 14.29 2.75
CA VAL A 255 13.16 14.71 1.69
C VAL A 255 13.34 16.18 1.38
N LYS A 256 13.35 17.04 2.40
CA LYS A 256 13.54 18.48 2.29
C LYS A 256 14.86 18.81 1.58
N LYS A 257 15.97 18.24 2.05
CA LYS A 257 17.30 18.45 1.49
C LYS A 257 17.36 18.07 0.00
N ILE A 258 16.81 16.92 -0.38
CA ILE A 258 16.78 16.49 -1.78
C ILE A 258 15.93 17.44 -2.62
N ARG A 259 14.75 17.87 -2.15
CA ARG A 259 13.89 18.85 -2.85
C ARG A 259 14.53 20.23 -3.01
N GLU A 260 15.40 20.62 -2.09
CA GLU A 260 16.20 21.86 -2.20
C GLU A 260 17.34 21.73 -3.21
N GLN A 261 18.07 20.61 -3.16
CA GLN A 261 19.23 20.37 -4.04
C GLN A 261 18.83 20.01 -5.48
N MET A 262 17.71 19.28 -5.65
CA MET A 262 17.14 18.89 -6.94
C MET A 262 15.67 19.28 -7.02
N PRO A 263 15.34 20.56 -7.26
CA PRO A 263 13.97 21.07 -7.20
C PRO A 263 13.14 20.72 -8.45
N SER A 264 13.20 19.48 -8.91
CA SER A 264 12.51 18.96 -10.11
C SER A 264 11.00 19.19 -10.06
N LEU A 265 10.38 19.07 -8.88
CA LEU A 265 8.95 19.34 -8.69
C LEU A 265 8.59 20.81 -8.97
N LYS A 266 9.49 21.77 -8.64
CA LYS A 266 9.31 23.20 -8.92
C LYS A 266 9.56 23.56 -10.40
N HIS A 267 10.38 22.75 -11.08
CA HIS A 267 10.72 22.97 -12.50
C HIS A 267 9.65 22.43 -13.46
N ARG A 268 8.63 21.76 -12.96
CA ARG A 268 7.52 21.24 -13.79
C ARG A 268 6.81 22.35 -14.54
N LYS A 269 6.48 22.08 -15.79
CA LYS A 269 5.69 22.95 -16.67
C LYS A 269 4.28 22.39 -16.83
N SER A 270 3.57 22.22 -15.70
CA SER A 270 2.26 21.55 -15.66
C SER A 270 1.23 22.21 -16.60
N ASN A 271 1.32 23.52 -16.79
CA ASN A 271 0.46 24.27 -17.73
C ASN A 271 0.62 23.88 -19.20
N LEU A 272 1.70 23.20 -19.57
CA LEU A 272 1.91 22.71 -20.95
C LEU A 272 1.31 21.33 -21.20
N PHE A 273 0.92 20.62 -20.15
CA PHE A 273 0.48 19.22 -20.20
C PHE A 273 -0.90 19.01 -19.53
N SER A 274 -1.56 20.09 -19.14
CA SER A 274 -2.96 20.04 -18.69
C SER A 274 -3.86 20.10 -19.93
N ASN A 275 -4.57 19.00 -20.20
CA ASN A 275 -5.68 19.00 -21.16
C ASN A 275 -6.90 19.64 -20.53
#